data_5a30737d96b643f1ad8530d6e042ba79
#
_entry.id   5a30737d96b643f1ad8530d6e042ba79
#
_cell.length_a   1.000
_cell.length_b   1.000
_cell.length_c   1.000
_cell.angle_alpha   90.00
_cell.angle_beta   90.00
_cell.angle_gamma   90.00
#
_symmetry.space_group_name_H-M   'P 1'
#
loop_
_entity.id
_entity.type
_entity.pdbx_description
1 polymer ?
#
loop_
_entity_poly.entity_id
_entity_poly.type
_entity_poly.pdbx_seq_one_letter_code
_entity_poly.pdbx_strand_id
1 'polypeptide(L)'
;DWILRGLTFLVVSCPCALVISVPLSFFGGIGGASKIGVLVKGSNYLEALAEVDTVVFDKTGTLTRGTFSVAAIHPENGYTESSLLEMAALAESFSDHPIAQSVRAAYTGELDSKRVTNSGNDSGHGVFATIDGKKVIVGNAKMLAKAGFTAPDCEIAGTILHVLVDTTYAGHIVIADTVKDDAKQTISDLHAAGVRRCVMLTGDREEVAAAVSRELCLDEYHAQLLPGDKVERVEKLLASEGAKHKLAFVGDGINDAPVLTRADVGIAMGEIGRASCRERV
;
A
#
# COMPACT_ATOMS: atom_id res chain seq x y z
N ASP A 1 54.15 42.92 -14.23
CA ASP A 1 53.97 42.41 -12.85
C ASP A 1 52.62 42.73 -12.24
N TRP A 2 52.04 43.94 -12.42
CA TRP A 2 50.74 44.27 -11.85
C TRP A 2 49.57 43.52 -12.47
N ILE A 3 49.58 43.29 -13.78
CA ILE A 3 48.58 42.47 -14.48
C ILE A 3 48.60 41.03 -13.96
N LEU A 4 49.78 40.46 -13.81
CA LEU A 4 49.93 39.09 -13.29
C LEU A 4 49.40 38.98 -11.86
N ARG A 5 49.70 39.96 -11.01
CA ARG A 5 49.18 40.00 -9.62
C ARG A 5 47.67 40.19 -9.60
N GLY A 6 47.10 41.01 -10.46
CA GLY A 6 45.66 41.18 -10.59
C GLY A 6 44.95 39.91 -11.05
N LEU A 7 45.49 39.20 -12.04
CA LEU A 7 44.97 37.91 -12.50
C LEU A 7 45.09 36.83 -11.44
N THR A 8 46.23 36.79 -10.72
CA THR A 8 46.41 35.84 -9.60
C THR A 8 45.42 36.10 -8.49
N PHE A 9 45.16 37.37 -8.15
CA PHE A 9 44.13 37.73 -7.16
C PHE A 9 42.72 37.30 -7.58
N LEU A 10 42.37 37.53 -8.84
CA LEU A 10 41.08 37.08 -9.38
C LEU A 10 40.91 35.54 -9.33
N VAL A 11 41.95 34.81 -9.69
CA VAL A 11 41.94 33.34 -9.65
C VAL A 11 41.84 32.80 -8.19
N VAL A 12 42.60 33.38 -7.26
CA VAL A 12 42.58 33.00 -5.83
C VAL A 12 41.27 33.39 -5.17
N SER A 13 40.66 34.51 -5.60
CA SER A 13 39.34 34.94 -5.07
C SER A 13 38.15 34.19 -5.67
N CYS A 14 38.39 33.41 -6.71
CA CYS A 14 37.33 32.56 -7.30
C CYS A 14 37.13 31.30 -6.49
N PRO A 15 35.95 31.04 -5.90
CA PRO A 15 35.67 29.83 -5.18
C PRO A 15 35.39 28.65 -6.16
N CYS A 16 36.28 28.47 -7.17
CA CYS A 16 36.06 27.53 -8.27
C CYS A 16 35.86 26.11 -7.78
N ALA A 17 36.59 25.71 -6.72
CA ALA A 17 36.40 24.38 -6.11
C ALA A 17 34.97 24.20 -5.58
N LEU A 18 34.43 25.23 -4.92
CA LEU A 18 33.07 25.17 -4.38
C LEU A 18 32.01 25.23 -5.50
N VAL A 19 32.20 26.10 -6.47
CA VAL A 19 31.24 26.33 -7.58
C VAL A 19 31.14 25.14 -8.52
N ILE A 20 32.21 24.33 -8.63
CA ILE A 20 32.24 23.14 -9.50
C ILE A 20 31.93 21.89 -8.69
N SER A 21 32.53 21.71 -7.51
CA SER A 21 32.43 20.46 -6.76
C SER A 21 31.03 20.21 -6.21
N VAL A 22 30.33 21.26 -5.75
CA VAL A 22 28.98 21.10 -5.18
C VAL A 22 27.98 20.61 -6.24
N PRO A 23 27.82 21.29 -7.41
CA PRO A 23 26.94 20.78 -8.46
C PRO A 23 27.33 19.37 -8.95
N LEU A 24 28.63 19.10 -9.10
CA LEU A 24 29.10 17.78 -9.55
C LEU A 24 28.71 16.67 -8.56
N SER A 25 28.77 16.94 -7.26
CA SER A 25 28.34 15.99 -6.23
C SER A 25 26.84 15.69 -6.33
N PHE A 26 26.01 16.72 -6.52
CA PHE A 26 24.57 16.54 -6.73
C PHE A 26 24.26 15.78 -8.02
N PHE A 27 24.93 16.07 -9.12
CA PHE A 27 24.77 15.31 -10.36
C PHE A 27 25.18 13.85 -10.18
N GLY A 28 26.27 13.61 -9.44
CA GLY A 28 26.69 12.26 -9.07
C GLY A 28 25.64 11.50 -8.27
N GLY A 29 25.05 12.18 -7.25
CA GLY A 29 23.98 11.64 -6.42
C GLY A 29 22.72 11.33 -7.21
N ILE A 30 22.23 12.27 -8.03
CA ILE A 30 21.04 12.08 -8.89
C ILE A 30 21.28 10.95 -9.90
N GLY A 31 22.47 10.91 -10.52
CA GLY A 31 22.83 9.85 -11.45
C GLY A 31 22.94 8.48 -10.78
N GLY A 32 23.44 8.41 -9.55
CA GLY A 32 23.46 7.20 -8.72
C GLY A 32 22.06 6.71 -8.40
N ALA A 33 21.19 7.59 -7.93
CA ALA A 33 19.78 7.30 -7.64
C ALA A 33 19.05 6.75 -8.89
N SER A 34 19.25 7.38 -10.05
CA SER A 34 18.65 6.96 -11.31
C SER A 34 19.06 5.53 -11.72
N LYS A 35 20.29 5.11 -11.42
CA LYS A 35 20.76 3.74 -11.73
C LYS A 35 20.03 2.65 -10.94
N ILE A 36 19.51 2.97 -9.76
CA ILE A 36 18.72 2.06 -8.93
C ILE A 36 17.21 2.27 -9.08
N GLY A 37 16.79 3.04 -10.12
CA GLY A 37 15.38 3.25 -10.43
C GLY A 37 14.70 4.38 -9.65
N VAL A 38 15.46 5.24 -8.95
CA VAL A 38 14.92 6.38 -8.21
C VAL A 38 15.10 7.66 -9.03
N LEU A 39 13.98 8.29 -9.39
CA LEU A 39 13.99 9.58 -10.10
C LEU A 39 13.93 10.73 -9.11
N VAL A 40 15.04 11.48 -8.99
CA VAL A 40 15.14 12.67 -8.14
C VAL A 40 14.92 13.93 -8.98
N LYS A 41 13.90 14.72 -8.65
CA LYS A 41 13.50 15.92 -9.43
C LYS A 41 14.40 17.13 -9.23
N GLY A 42 15.31 17.12 -8.27
CA GLY A 42 16.25 18.21 -8.03
C GLY A 42 17.17 17.99 -6.84
N SER A 43 18.28 18.75 -6.78
CA SER A 43 19.28 18.65 -5.71
C SER A 43 18.73 18.98 -4.32
N ASN A 44 17.77 19.89 -4.25
CA ASN A 44 17.08 20.28 -3.01
C ASN A 44 16.38 19.08 -2.33
N TYR A 45 15.88 18.11 -3.12
CA TYR A 45 15.26 16.91 -2.56
C TYR A 45 16.29 15.94 -1.97
N LEU A 46 17.51 15.86 -2.55
CA LEU A 46 18.59 15.08 -1.95
C LEU A 46 19.05 15.67 -0.62
N GLU A 47 19.12 16.98 -0.56
CA GLU A 47 19.50 17.70 0.66
C GLU A 47 18.42 17.52 1.74
N ALA A 48 17.15 17.74 1.40
CA ALA A 48 16.04 17.53 2.32
C ALA A 48 15.94 16.06 2.79
N LEU A 49 16.19 15.09 1.89
CA LEU A 49 16.16 13.67 2.23
C LEU A 49 17.24 13.28 3.26
N ALA A 50 18.40 13.93 3.22
CA ALA A 50 19.48 13.70 4.18
C ALA A 50 19.13 14.21 5.60
N GLU A 51 18.14 15.10 5.72
CA GLU A 51 17.64 15.65 6.99
C GLU A 51 16.35 14.99 7.48
N VAL A 52 15.81 14.01 6.73
CA VAL A 52 14.58 13.31 7.11
C VAL A 52 14.80 12.47 8.35
N ASP A 53 13.97 12.70 9.35
CA ASP A 53 13.95 11.93 10.58
C ASP A 53 12.57 11.30 10.88
N THR A 54 11.54 11.68 10.13
CA THR A 54 10.21 11.07 10.18
C THR A 54 9.78 10.64 8.79
N VAL A 55 9.41 9.37 8.65
CA VAL A 55 8.87 8.82 7.39
C VAL A 55 7.44 8.37 7.62
N VAL A 56 6.54 8.92 6.82
CA VAL A 56 5.12 8.61 6.83
C VAL A 56 4.77 7.80 5.59
N PHE A 57 4.14 6.66 5.79
CA PHE A 57 3.76 5.73 4.71
C PHE A 57 2.25 5.70 4.54
N ASP A 58 1.78 5.72 3.29
CA ASP A 58 0.49 5.11 3.00
C ASP A 58 0.60 3.59 3.13
N LYS A 59 -0.51 2.92 3.45
CA LYS A 59 -0.53 1.46 3.53
C LYS A 59 -0.59 0.83 2.15
N THR A 60 -1.66 1.13 1.41
CA THR A 60 -2.05 0.39 0.19
C THR A 60 -1.17 0.74 -1.01
N GLY A 61 -0.55 -0.26 -1.64
CA GLY A 61 0.37 -0.04 -2.77
C GLY A 61 1.75 0.47 -2.36
N THR A 62 1.97 0.82 -1.08
CA THR A 62 3.25 1.31 -0.55
C THR A 62 3.89 0.29 0.37
N LEU A 63 3.35 0.05 1.57
CA LEU A 63 3.78 -1.02 2.48
C LEU A 63 3.23 -2.38 2.06
N THR A 64 2.12 -2.38 1.34
CA THR A 64 1.48 -3.56 0.77
C THR A 64 1.59 -3.55 -0.75
N ARG A 65 1.29 -4.68 -1.37
CA ARG A 65 1.35 -4.83 -2.83
C ARG A 65 0.16 -4.19 -3.56
N GLY A 66 -0.88 -3.75 -2.82
CA GLY A 66 -2.15 -3.31 -3.39
C GLY A 66 -2.92 -4.45 -4.08
N THR A 67 -2.52 -5.67 -3.83
CA THR A 67 -3.16 -6.89 -4.33
C THR A 67 -3.75 -7.67 -3.19
N PHE A 68 -5.00 -8.05 -3.34
CA PHE A 68 -5.68 -8.89 -2.37
C PHE A 68 -5.20 -10.35 -2.47
N SER A 69 -5.09 -11.01 -1.34
CA SER A 69 -4.83 -12.45 -1.26
C SER A 69 -5.67 -13.09 -0.16
N VAL A 70 -5.87 -14.40 -0.27
CA VAL A 70 -6.50 -15.19 0.81
C VAL A 70 -5.52 -15.29 1.96
N ALA A 71 -5.86 -14.67 3.10
CA ALA A 71 -5.04 -14.65 4.30
C ALA A 71 -5.36 -15.83 5.24
N ALA A 72 -6.64 -16.23 5.31
CA ALA A 72 -7.08 -17.36 6.12
C ALA A 72 -8.37 -17.97 5.55
N ILE A 73 -8.57 -19.25 5.80
CA ILE A 73 -9.76 -20.01 5.42
C ILE A 73 -10.27 -20.72 6.68
N HIS A 74 -11.52 -20.48 7.04
CA HIS A 74 -12.15 -21.06 8.21
C HIS A 74 -13.37 -21.89 7.78
N PRO A 75 -13.19 -23.18 7.50
CA PRO A 75 -14.29 -24.07 7.14
C PRO A 75 -15.11 -24.45 8.36
N GLU A 76 -16.41 -24.61 8.18
CA GLU A 76 -17.35 -25.04 9.21
C GLU A 76 -18.27 -26.16 8.67
N ASN A 77 -19.04 -26.78 9.57
CA ASN A 77 -20.07 -27.76 9.25
C ASN A 77 -19.61 -28.90 8.30
N GLY A 78 -18.37 -29.39 8.48
CA GLY A 78 -17.85 -30.53 7.73
C GLY A 78 -17.23 -30.19 6.36
N TYR A 79 -17.13 -28.94 6.02
CA TYR A 79 -16.37 -28.49 4.86
C TYR A 79 -14.87 -28.54 5.18
N THR A 80 -14.04 -28.67 4.13
CA THR A 80 -12.58 -28.54 4.22
C THR A 80 -12.17 -27.19 3.63
N GLU A 81 -10.98 -26.70 3.94
CA GLU A 81 -10.43 -25.47 3.33
C GLU A 81 -10.49 -25.52 1.80
N SER A 82 -10.08 -26.65 1.22
CA SER A 82 -10.11 -26.85 -0.24
C SER A 82 -11.52 -26.81 -0.81
N SER A 83 -12.50 -27.46 -0.17
CA SER A 83 -13.89 -27.46 -0.65
C SER A 83 -14.57 -26.11 -0.49
N LEU A 84 -14.27 -25.40 0.60
CA LEU A 84 -14.78 -24.05 0.83
C LEU A 84 -14.24 -23.07 -0.21
N LEU A 85 -12.92 -23.13 -0.46
CA LEU A 85 -12.26 -22.29 -1.45
C LEU A 85 -12.75 -22.61 -2.88
N GLU A 86 -12.96 -23.91 -3.21
CA GLU A 86 -13.51 -24.33 -4.50
C GLU A 86 -14.90 -23.72 -4.74
N MET A 87 -15.82 -23.86 -3.77
CA MET A 87 -17.16 -23.30 -3.89
C MET A 87 -17.15 -21.77 -4.05
N ALA A 88 -16.30 -21.08 -3.30
CA ALA A 88 -16.13 -19.65 -3.42
C ALA A 88 -15.54 -19.25 -4.79
N ALA A 89 -14.50 -19.95 -5.25
CA ALA A 89 -13.86 -19.67 -6.53
C ALA A 89 -14.79 -19.94 -7.73
N LEU A 90 -15.61 -20.99 -7.68
CA LEU A 90 -16.61 -21.26 -8.69
C LEU A 90 -17.73 -20.20 -8.68
N ALA A 91 -18.21 -19.78 -7.52
CA ALA A 91 -19.21 -18.72 -7.42
C ALA A 91 -18.72 -17.38 -7.97
N GLU A 92 -17.44 -17.08 -7.76
CA GLU A 92 -16.76 -15.84 -8.22
C GLU A 92 -16.21 -15.95 -9.65
N SER A 93 -16.48 -17.06 -10.39
CA SER A 93 -15.91 -17.30 -11.72
C SER A 93 -16.26 -16.21 -12.76
N PHE A 94 -17.38 -15.55 -12.59
CA PHE A 94 -17.89 -14.53 -13.52
C PHE A 94 -17.75 -13.10 -12.98
N SER A 95 -17.07 -12.92 -11.85
CA SER A 95 -16.84 -11.61 -11.24
C SER A 95 -15.45 -11.07 -11.61
N ASP A 96 -15.38 -9.83 -12.08
CA ASP A 96 -14.13 -9.14 -12.36
C ASP A 96 -13.57 -8.38 -11.14
N HIS A 97 -14.22 -8.51 -10.00
CA HIS A 97 -13.79 -7.81 -8.78
C HIS A 97 -12.41 -8.31 -8.31
N PRO A 98 -11.49 -7.43 -7.83
CA PRO A 98 -10.16 -7.85 -7.36
C PRO A 98 -10.18 -8.94 -6.29
N ILE A 99 -11.17 -8.93 -5.40
CA ILE A 99 -11.38 -9.97 -4.40
C ILE A 99 -11.72 -11.32 -5.06
N ALA A 100 -12.55 -11.32 -6.09
CA ALA A 100 -12.88 -12.53 -6.85
C ALA A 100 -11.64 -13.14 -7.52
N GLN A 101 -10.80 -12.27 -8.08
CA GLN A 101 -9.53 -12.69 -8.69
C GLN A 101 -8.62 -13.35 -7.65
N SER A 102 -8.53 -12.78 -6.43
CA SER A 102 -7.70 -13.34 -5.37
C SER A 102 -8.21 -14.70 -4.87
N VAL A 103 -9.53 -14.87 -4.76
CA VAL A 103 -10.13 -16.16 -4.38
C VAL A 103 -9.84 -17.23 -5.45
N ARG A 104 -10.01 -16.88 -6.74
CA ARG A 104 -9.70 -17.80 -7.85
C ARG A 104 -8.22 -18.15 -7.92
N ALA A 105 -7.33 -17.18 -7.71
CA ALA A 105 -5.89 -17.39 -7.73
C ALA A 105 -5.39 -18.27 -6.56
N ALA A 106 -6.08 -18.24 -5.43
CA ALA A 106 -5.75 -19.08 -4.28
C ALA A 106 -6.14 -20.55 -4.47
N TYR A 107 -7.13 -20.83 -5.32
CA TYR A 107 -7.52 -22.22 -5.60
C TYR A 107 -6.60 -22.84 -6.63
N THR A 108 -5.92 -23.93 -6.25
CA THR A 108 -4.92 -24.61 -7.08
C THR A 108 -5.50 -25.69 -7.99
N GLY A 109 -6.79 -26.03 -7.81
CA GLY A 109 -7.50 -27.03 -8.62
C GLY A 109 -8.00 -26.45 -9.95
N GLU A 110 -8.52 -27.31 -10.80
CA GLU A 110 -9.17 -26.92 -12.06
C GLU A 110 -10.59 -26.40 -11.78
N LEU A 111 -10.89 -25.17 -12.21
CA LEU A 111 -12.20 -24.54 -12.11
C LEU A 111 -13.03 -24.85 -13.38
N ASP A 112 -13.86 -25.88 -13.30
CA ASP A 112 -14.81 -26.15 -14.40
C ASP A 112 -16.05 -25.25 -14.28
N SER A 113 -16.06 -24.16 -15.04
CA SER A 113 -17.18 -23.21 -15.09
C SER A 113 -18.48 -23.81 -15.58
N LYS A 114 -18.48 -25.01 -16.21
CA LYS A 114 -19.70 -25.72 -16.64
C LYS A 114 -20.54 -26.23 -15.47
N ARG A 115 -19.93 -26.37 -14.31
CA ARG A 115 -20.63 -26.74 -13.05
C ARG A 115 -21.51 -25.59 -12.53
N VAL A 116 -21.29 -24.36 -13.01
CA VAL A 116 -22.03 -23.16 -12.61
C VAL A 116 -23.18 -22.93 -13.59
N THR A 117 -24.42 -23.08 -13.15
CA THR A 117 -25.60 -23.00 -14.02
C THR A 117 -26.41 -21.71 -13.88
N ASN A 118 -26.30 -21.02 -12.75
CA ASN A 118 -26.99 -19.75 -12.52
C ASN A 118 -26.11 -18.88 -11.65
N SER A 119 -25.71 -17.71 -12.12
CA SER A 119 -24.87 -16.80 -11.35
C SER A 119 -25.39 -15.38 -11.44
N GLY A 120 -25.20 -14.61 -10.36
CA GLY A 120 -25.55 -13.22 -10.31
C GLY A 120 -24.74 -12.49 -9.25
N ASN A 121 -24.72 -11.16 -9.38
CA ASN A 121 -24.01 -10.27 -8.49
C ASN A 121 -25.01 -9.35 -7.78
N ASP A 122 -24.94 -9.30 -6.44
CA ASP A 122 -25.60 -8.28 -5.62
C ASP A 122 -24.58 -7.19 -5.30
N SER A 123 -24.66 -6.08 -6.04
CA SER A 123 -23.65 -5.01 -6.01
C SER A 123 -23.35 -4.52 -4.59
N GLY A 124 -22.07 -4.58 -4.20
CA GLY A 124 -21.59 -4.19 -2.89
C GLY A 124 -21.87 -5.19 -1.75
N HIS A 125 -22.48 -6.34 -2.03
CA HIS A 125 -22.80 -7.35 -1.02
C HIS A 125 -22.13 -8.70 -1.28
N GLY A 126 -22.06 -9.15 -2.54
CA GLY A 126 -21.46 -10.42 -2.91
C GLY A 126 -22.05 -11.03 -4.18
N VAL A 127 -21.80 -12.31 -4.39
CA VAL A 127 -22.27 -13.08 -5.53
C VAL A 127 -23.10 -14.28 -5.08
N PHE A 128 -23.94 -14.77 -5.96
CA PHE A 128 -24.62 -16.05 -5.80
C PHE A 128 -24.48 -16.89 -7.08
N ALA A 129 -24.42 -18.19 -6.91
CA ALA A 129 -24.33 -19.12 -8.03
C ALA A 129 -25.05 -20.43 -7.68
N THR A 130 -25.45 -21.19 -8.71
CA THR A 130 -25.86 -22.58 -8.53
C THR A 130 -24.77 -23.49 -9.07
N ILE A 131 -24.13 -24.24 -8.18
CA ILE A 131 -22.98 -25.11 -8.46
C ILE A 131 -23.39 -26.56 -8.17
N ASP A 132 -23.35 -27.42 -9.16
CA ASP A 132 -23.79 -28.83 -9.06
C ASP A 132 -25.19 -28.98 -8.46
N GLY A 133 -26.09 -28.06 -8.80
CA GLY A 133 -27.47 -28.03 -8.30
C GLY A 133 -27.65 -27.45 -6.89
N LYS A 134 -26.59 -27.05 -6.20
CA LYS A 134 -26.63 -26.38 -4.90
C LYS A 134 -26.52 -24.86 -5.04
N LYS A 135 -27.32 -24.13 -4.29
CA LYS A 135 -27.25 -22.67 -4.25
C LYS A 135 -26.08 -22.24 -3.36
N VAL A 136 -25.11 -21.57 -3.93
CA VAL A 136 -23.95 -21.04 -3.21
C VAL A 136 -24.05 -19.51 -3.16
N ILE A 137 -23.88 -18.94 -1.99
CA ILE A 137 -23.83 -17.50 -1.75
C ILE A 137 -22.48 -17.16 -1.16
N VAL A 138 -21.76 -16.19 -1.76
CA VAL A 138 -20.48 -15.71 -1.30
C VAL A 138 -20.57 -14.20 -1.12
N GLY A 139 -20.33 -13.69 0.08
CA GLY A 139 -20.46 -12.27 0.30
C GLY A 139 -20.17 -11.81 1.73
N ASN A 140 -20.42 -10.54 1.98
CA ASN A 140 -20.26 -9.94 3.30
C ASN A 140 -21.42 -10.31 4.26
N ALA A 141 -21.28 -9.92 5.53
CA ALA A 141 -22.32 -10.17 6.55
C ALA A 141 -23.73 -9.69 6.16
N LYS A 142 -23.84 -8.60 5.35
CA LYS A 142 -25.13 -8.09 4.86
C LYS A 142 -25.78 -9.05 3.86
N MET A 143 -24.96 -9.70 3.02
CA MET A 143 -25.45 -10.72 2.07
C MET A 143 -25.99 -11.95 2.82
N LEU A 144 -25.29 -12.39 3.87
CA LEU A 144 -25.77 -13.46 4.75
C LEU A 144 -27.09 -13.11 5.45
N ALA A 145 -27.17 -11.90 6.01
CA ALA A 145 -28.40 -11.43 6.67
C ALA A 145 -29.61 -11.44 5.73
N LYS A 146 -29.43 -11.06 4.46
CA LYS A 146 -30.49 -11.18 3.41
C LYS A 146 -30.91 -12.64 3.19
N ALA A 147 -30.00 -13.59 3.36
CA ALA A 147 -30.29 -15.02 3.28
C ALA A 147 -30.84 -15.61 4.59
N GLY A 148 -31.01 -14.79 5.63
CA GLY A 148 -31.57 -15.21 6.93
C GLY A 148 -30.53 -15.81 7.88
N PHE A 149 -29.23 -15.58 7.65
CA PHE A 149 -28.14 -16.06 8.50
C PHE A 149 -27.42 -14.93 9.21
N THR A 150 -27.05 -15.16 10.47
CA THR A 150 -26.17 -14.24 11.21
C THR A 150 -24.72 -14.67 10.97
N ALA A 151 -23.90 -13.74 10.47
CA ALA A 151 -22.49 -13.99 10.27
C ALA A 151 -21.78 -14.14 11.64
N PRO A 152 -20.92 -15.16 11.83
CA PRO A 152 -20.08 -15.24 13.01
C PRO A 152 -19.04 -14.11 12.98
N ASP A 153 -18.64 -13.66 14.18
CA ASP A 153 -17.55 -12.69 14.33
C ASP A 153 -16.20 -13.34 13.99
N CYS A 154 -15.35 -12.60 13.31
CA CYS A 154 -14.00 -13.04 12.99
C CYS A 154 -13.02 -11.94 13.43
N GLU A 155 -12.07 -12.31 14.29
CA GLU A 155 -11.05 -11.40 14.84
C GLU A 155 -9.90 -11.11 13.87
N ILE A 156 -9.81 -11.87 12.76
CA ILE A 156 -8.74 -11.68 11.79
C ILE A 156 -8.98 -10.43 10.97
N ALA A 157 -7.94 -9.62 10.89
CA ALA A 157 -7.97 -8.37 10.12
C ALA A 157 -8.07 -8.64 8.62
N GLY A 158 -9.13 -8.14 7.98
CA GLY A 158 -9.33 -8.30 6.54
C GLY A 158 -10.79 -8.10 6.11
N THR A 159 -11.01 -8.32 4.82
CA THR A 159 -12.36 -8.43 4.25
C THR A 159 -12.82 -9.88 4.39
N ILE A 160 -13.93 -10.09 5.10
CA ILE A 160 -14.47 -11.42 5.34
C ILE A 160 -15.49 -11.75 4.25
N LEU A 161 -15.27 -12.84 3.54
CA LEU A 161 -16.20 -13.45 2.61
C LEU A 161 -16.82 -14.69 3.27
N HIS A 162 -18.08 -14.59 3.60
CA HIS A 162 -18.85 -15.71 4.12
C HIS A 162 -19.39 -16.56 2.96
N VAL A 163 -19.39 -17.88 3.15
CA VAL A 163 -19.87 -18.85 2.16
C VAL A 163 -21.03 -19.65 2.74
N LEU A 164 -22.16 -19.57 2.07
CA LEU A 164 -23.36 -20.35 2.38
C LEU A 164 -23.65 -21.30 1.23
N VAL A 165 -23.90 -22.57 1.52
CA VAL A 165 -24.28 -23.58 0.53
C VAL A 165 -25.68 -24.11 0.91
N ASP A 166 -26.67 -23.82 0.07
CA ASP A 166 -28.10 -24.02 0.33
C ASP A 166 -28.52 -23.33 1.65
N THR A 167 -28.71 -24.11 2.71
CA THR A 167 -29.07 -23.62 4.06
C THR A 167 -27.97 -23.86 5.08
N THR A 168 -26.78 -24.25 4.64
CA THR A 168 -25.66 -24.59 5.53
C THR A 168 -24.55 -23.55 5.41
N TYR A 169 -24.15 -22.97 6.53
CA TYR A 169 -22.97 -22.09 6.57
C TYR A 169 -21.72 -22.94 6.38
N ALA A 170 -21.03 -22.75 5.26
CA ALA A 170 -19.86 -23.55 4.92
C ALA A 170 -18.57 -23.03 5.57
N GLY A 171 -18.56 -21.76 5.97
CA GLY A 171 -17.42 -21.10 6.59
C GLY A 171 -17.17 -19.69 6.02
N HIS A 172 -15.98 -19.16 6.27
CA HIS A 172 -15.58 -17.87 5.75
C HIS A 172 -14.12 -17.86 5.30
N ILE A 173 -13.84 -16.95 4.36
CA ILE A 173 -12.52 -16.71 3.80
C ILE A 173 -12.13 -15.26 4.14
N VAL A 174 -10.95 -15.07 4.71
CA VAL A 174 -10.41 -13.75 5.01
C VAL A 174 -9.49 -13.31 3.89
N ILE A 175 -9.80 -12.16 3.32
CA ILE A 175 -9.03 -11.53 2.24
C ILE A 175 -8.32 -10.32 2.84
N ALA A 176 -7.00 -10.26 2.69
CA ALA A 176 -6.20 -9.13 3.12
C ALA A 176 -5.29 -8.64 1.98
N ASP A 177 -4.89 -7.39 2.08
CA ASP A 177 -3.86 -6.84 1.22
C ASP A 177 -2.49 -7.35 1.69
N THR A 178 -1.71 -7.88 0.77
CA THR A 178 -0.45 -8.55 1.10
C THR A 178 0.64 -7.53 1.41
N VAL A 179 1.22 -7.60 2.59
CA VAL A 179 2.41 -6.83 2.96
C VAL A 179 3.57 -7.23 2.03
N LYS A 180 4.37 -6.25 1.62
CA LYS A 180 5.58 -6.53 0.81
C LYS A 180 6.62 -7.26 1.63
N ASP A 181 7.31 -8.22 1.03
CA ASP A 181 8.28 -9.08 1.70
C ASP A 181 9.46 -8.29 2.32
N ASP A 182 9.82 -7.18 1.69
CA ASP A 182 10.91 -6.28 2.08
C ASP A 182 10.47 -5.14 3.00
N ALA A 183 9.17 -4.95 3.25
CA ALA A 183 8.66 -3.80 4.01
C ALA A 183 9.22 -3.75 5.43
N LYS A 184 9.24 -4.88 6.14
CA LYS A 184 9.80 -4.95 7.51
C LYS A 184 11.28 -4.63 7.54
N GLN A 185 12.05 -5.16 6.57
CA GLN A 185 13.48 -4.87 6.47
C GLN A 185 13.71 -3.39 6.16
N THR A 186 12.91 -2.81 5.26
CA THR A 186 12.96 -1.38 4.92
C THR A 186 12.76 -0.48 6.16
N ILE A 187 11.79 -0.79 7.03
CA ILE A 187 11.59 -0.03 8.27
C ILE A 187 12.82 -0.13 9.19
N SER A 188 13.39 -1.34 9.33
CA SER A 188 14.62 -1.55 10.12
C SER A 188 15.81 -0.77 9.55
N ASP A 189 15.97 -0.77 8.23
CA ASP A 189 17.07 -0.06 7.54
C ASP A 189 16.91 1.46 7.65
N LEU A 190 15.70 1.98 7.62
CA LEU A 190 15.43 3.40 7.87
C LEU A 190 15.82 3.83 9.28
N HIS A 191 15.48 3.05 10.29
CA HIS A 191 15.93 3.32 11.67
C HIS A 191 17.47 3.25 11.78
N ALA A 192 18.10 2.27 11.14
CA ALA A 192 19.57 2.17 11.10
C ALA A 192 20.24 3.36 10.38
N ALA A 193 19.53 3.96 9.40
CA ALA A 193 19.98 5.17 8.70
C ALA A 193 19.74 6.47 9.48
N GLY A 194 19.07 6.42 10.65
CA GLY A 194 18.86 7.58 11.52
C GLY A 194 17.42 8.13 11.52
N VAL A 195 16.49 7.50 10.81
CA VAL A 195 15.06 7.85 10.89
C VAL A 195 14.54 7.49 12.29
N ARG A 196 13.97 8.47 12.98
CA ARG A 196 13.49 8.31 14.35
C ARG A 196 12.07 7.74 14.43
N ARG A 197 11.24 8.05 13.43
CA ARG A 197 9.82 7.68 13.43
C ARG A 197 9.38 7.18 12.06
N CYS A 198 8.78 5.99 12.04
CA CYS A 198 8.10 5.41 10.91
C CYS A 198 6.60 5.32 11.23
N VAL A 199 5.78 6.09 10.53
CA VAL A 199 4.34 6.26 10.78
C VAL A 199 3.55 5.72 9.61
N MET A 200 2.44 5.02 9.85
CA MET A 200 1.52 4.58 8.80
C MET A 200 0.20 5.34 8.85
N LEU A 201 -0.28 5.82 7.70
CA LEU A 201 -1.61 6.38 7.52
C LEU A 201 -2.45 5.44 6.65
N THR A 202 -3.68 5.13 7.08
CA THR A 202 -4.56 4.25 6.32
C THR A 202 -6.04 4.58 6.52
N GLY A 203 -6.85 4.34 5.49
CA GLY A 203 -8.30 4.39 5.57
C GLY A 203 -8.93 3.12 6.16
N ASP A 204 -8.15 2.07 6.42
CA ASP A 204 -8.63 0.80 6.95
C ASP A 204 -9.12 0.92 8.40
N ARG A 205 -9.81 -0.15 8.85
CA ARG A 205 -10.24 -0.27 10.24
C ARG A 205 -9.05 -0.41 11.19
N GLU A 206 -9.27 -0.02 12.44
CA GLU A 206 -8.27 -0.01 13.51
C GLU A 206 -7.55 -1.36 13.67
N GLU A 207 -8.32 -2.47 13.63
CA GLU A 207 -7.79 -3.82 13.83
C GLU A 207 -6.78 -4.21 12.73
N VAL A 208 -7.09 -3.83 11.47
CA VAL A 208 -6.21 -4.08 10.31
C VAL A 208 -4.94 -3.26 10.43
N ALA A 209 -5.07 -1.98 10.74
CA ALA A 209 -3.93 -1.07 10.88
C ALA A 209 -3.01 -1.51 12.02
N ALA A 210 -3.57 -1.88 13.16
CA ALA A 210 -2.82 -2.37 14.31
C ALA A 210 -2.06 -3.68 14.02
N ALA A 211 -2.66 -4.59 13.23
CA ALA A 211 -2.02 -5.84 12.83
C ALA A 211 -0.80 -5.57 11.95
N VAL A 212 -0.95 -4.75 10.90
CA VAL A 212 0.13 -4.39 9.97
C VAL A 212 1.23 -3.61 10.70
N SER A 213 0.87 -2.66 11.58
CA SER A 213 1.85 -1.88 12.35
C SER A 213 2.71 -2.77 13.24
N ARG A 214 2.12 -3.76 13.91
CA ARG A 214 2.86 -4.74 14.73
C ARG A 214 3.77 -5.63 13.90
N GLU A 215 3.29 -6.11 12.75
CA GLU A 215 4.05 -6.98 11.86
C GLU A 215 5.30 -6.27 11.33
N LEU A 216 5.17 -4.99 10.94
CA LEU A 216 6.23 -4.16 10.38
C LEU A 216 7.09 -3.47 11.43
N CYS A 217 6.71 -3.52 12.72
CA CYS A 217 7.38 -2.81 13.81
C CYS A 217 7.40 -1.28 13.60
N LEU A 218 6.28 -0.71 13.16
CA LEU A 218 6.11 0.74 13.02
C LEU A 218 5.95 1.41 14.39
N ASP A 219 6.42 2.66 14.50
CA ASP A 219 6.35 3.42 15.75
C ASP A 219 4.94 3.95 16.03
N GLU A 220 4.20 4.29 14.97
CA GLU A 220 2.88 4.90 15.07
C GLU A 220 2.03 4.54 13.86
N TYR A 221 0.72 4.48 14.04
CA TYR A 221 -0.22 4.35 12.92
C TYR A 221 -1.50 5.15 13.20
N HIS A 222 -2.18 5.55 12.13
CA HIS A 222 -3.49 6.19 12.18
C HIS A 222 -4.40 5.51 11.17
N ALA A 223 -5.51 5.01 11.69
CA ALA A 223 -6.52 4.26 10.96
C ALA A 223 -7.76 5.10 10.64
N GLN A 224 -8.65 4.57 9.81
CA GLN A 224 -9.96 5.14 9.48
C GLN A 224 -9.90 6.57 8.91
N LEU A 225 -8.79 6.93 8.25
CA LEU A 225 -8.58 8.25 7.70
C LEU A 225 -9.24 8.39 6.32
N LEU A 226 -9.98 9.47 6.14
CA LEU A 226 -10.38 9.94 4.82
C LEU A 226 -9.19 10.65 4.13
N PRO A 227 -9.22 10.84 2.80
CA PRO A 227 -8.12 11.50 2.10
C PRO A 227 -7.77 12.89 2.66
N GLY A 228 -8.77 13.67 3.10
CA GLY A 228 -8.56 14.97 3.75
C GLY A 228 -7.88 14.86 5.12
N ASP A 229 -8.23 13.83 5.89
CA ASP A 229 -7.69 13.60 7.24
C ASP A 229 -6.19 13.23 7.17
N LYS A 230 -5.77 12.53 6.11
CA LYS A 230 -4.34 12.23 5.88
C LYS A 230 -3.52 13.50 5.73
N VAL A 231 -4.02 14.49 4.97
CA VAL A 231 -3.35 15.78 4.79
C VAL A 231 -3.23 16.51 6.13
N GLU A 232 -4.34 16.61 6.87
CA GLU A 232 -4.36 17.27 8.18
C GLU A 232 -3.40 16.59 9.16
N ARG A 233 -3.31 15.25 9.09
CA ARG A 233 -2.41 14.49 9.98
C ARG A 233 -0.94 14.77 9.66
N VAL A 234 -0.58 14.81 8.39
CA VAL A 234 0.79 15.17 7.96
C VAL A 234 1.11 16.61 8.38
N GLU A 235 0.19 17.56 8.23
CA GLU A 235 0.39 18.93 8.68
C GLU A 235 0.59 19.02 10.21
N LYS A 236 -0.13 18.23 10.99
CA LYS A 236 0.08 18.14 12.45
C LYS A 236 1.45 17.55 12.81
N LEU A 237 1.89 16.52 12.09
CA LEU A 237 3.23 15.94 12.28
C LEU A 237 4.31 16.97 11.95
N LEU A 238 4.21 17.66 10.82
CA LEU A 238 5.14 18.75 10.44
C LEU A 238 5.20 19.86 11.49
N ALA A 239 4.04 20.27 12.03
CA ALA A 239 3.98 21.32 13.05
C ALA A 239 4.59 20.90 14.40
N SER A 240 4.58 19.61 14.72
CA SER A 240 5.09 19.08 15.99
C SER A 240 6.60 18.90 16.02
N GLU A 241 7.27 18.79 14.87
CA GLU A 241 8.68 18.40 14.78
C GLU A 241 9.67 19.58 14.78
N GLY A 242 9.22 20.81 14.56
CA GLY A 242 10.06 22.00 14.56
C GLY A 242 10.94 22.13 13.31
N ALA A 243 11.55 23.30 13.11
CA ALA A 243 12.19 23.73 11.85
C ALA A 243 13.45 22.91 11.43
N LYS A 244 13.98 22.05 12.28
CA LYS A 244 15.19 21.26 12.00
C LYS A 244 14.92 19.82 11.57
N HIS A 245 13.67 19.41 11.61
CA HIS A 245 13.26 18.03 11.31
C HIS A 245 12.49 18.02 10.00
N LYS A 246 12.80 17.07 9.14
CA LYS A 246 12.15 16.90 7.83
C LYS A 246 11.29 15.65 7.82
N LEU A 247 10.12 15.77 7.21
CA LEU A 247 9.18 14.69 7.03
C LEU A 247 9.17 14.24 5.58
N ALA A 248 9.38 12.95 5.35
CA ALA A 248 9.11 12.32 4.07
C ALA A 248 7.75 11.63 4.10
N PHE A 249 6.96 11.75 3.03
CA PHE A 249 5.76 10.97 2.81
C PHE A 249 5.94 10.03 1.62
N VAL A 250 5.59 8.77 1.81
CA VAL A 250 5.71 7.70 0.80
C VAL A 250 4.31 7.19 0.47
N GLY A 251 3.91 7.27 -0.80
CA GLY A 251 2.58 6.87 -1.26
C GLY A 251 2.56 6.38 -2.70
N ASP A 252 1.40 5.97 -3.22
CA ASP A 252 1.23 5.45 -4.59
C ASP A 252 1.22 6.54 -5.68
N GLY A 253 1.17 7.80 -5.29
CA GLY A 253 1.22 8.96 -6.19
C GLY A 253 -0.11 9.33 -6.85
N ILE A 254 -1.12 8.48 -6.84
CA ILE A 254 -2.42 8.73 -7.49
C ILE A 254 -3.41 9.33 -6.49
N ASN A 255 -3.64 8.62 -5.39
CA ASN A 255 -4.61 9.00 -4.37
C ASN A 255 -4.01 9.97 -3.35
N ASP A 256 -2.70 9.91 -3.16
CA ASP A 256 -1.96 10.65 -2.14
C ASP A 256 -1.28 11.93 -2.67
N ALA A 257 -1.54 12.35 -3.91
CA ALA A 257 -0.95 13.54 -4.50
C ALA A 257 -1.03 14.81 -3.61
N PRO A 258 -2.17 15.11 -2.94
CA PRO A 258 -2.25 16.24 -2.03
C PRO A 258 -1.32 16.10 -0.81
N VAL A 259 -1.15 14.89 -0.30
CA VAL A 259 -0.29 14.60 0.86
C VAL A 259 1.18 14.67 0.47
N LEU A 260 1.54 14.07 -0.69
CA LEU A 260 2.90 14.13 -1.26
C LEU A 260 3.41 15.55 -1.46
N THR A 261 2.52 16.48 -1.85
CA THR A 261 2.89 17.89 -2.06
C THR A 261 3.03 18.69 -0.76
N ARG A 262 2.49 18.21 0.34
CA ARG A 262 2.57 18.87 1.66
C ARG A 262 3.78 18.47 2.46
N ALA A 263 4.30 17.27 2.28
CA ALA A 263 5.52 16.80 2.92
C ALA A 263 6.76 17.59 2.46
N ASP A 264 7.80 17.65 3.28
CA ASP A 264 9.10 18.21 2.86
C ASP A 264 9.71 17.42 1.71
N VAL A 265 9.54 16.09 1.74
CA VAL A 265 9.94 15.18 0.68
C VAL A 265 8.77 14.25 0.35
N GLY A 266 8.22 14.35 -0.85
CA GLY A 266 7.21 13.42 -1.37
C GLY A 266 7.88 12.33 -2.19
N ILE A 267 7.63 11.06 -1.86
CA ILE A 267 8.15 9.88 -2.55
C ILE A 267 6.97 9.10 -3.13
N ALA A 268 6.83 9.13 -4.45
CA ALA A 268 5.80 8.35 -5.13
C ALA A 268 6.36 6.98 -5.51
N MET A 269 5.70 5.92 -5.02
CA MET A 269 5.97 4.53 -5.40
C MET A 269 5.21 4.21 -6.68
N GLY A 270 5.84 3.54 -7.65
CA GLY A 270 5.14 3.14 -8.87
C GLY A 270 6.09 2.71 -9.98
N GLU A 271 5.54 2.10 -11.01
CA GLU A 271 6.27 1.84 -12.26
C GLU A 271 6.58 3.17 -12.95
N ILE A 272 7.84 3.42 -13.26
CA ILE A 272 8.37 4.65 -13.87
C ILE A 272 7.58 5.10 -15.12
N GLY A 273 6.85 4.19 -15.78
CA GLY A 273 6.03 4.49 -16.96
C GLY A 273 4.68 5.18 -16.67
N ARG A 274 4.10 5.08 -15.48
CA ARG A 274 2.78 5.67 -15.16
C ARG A 274 2.87 7.06 -14.52
N ALA A 275 3.92 7.34 -13.78
CA ALA A 275 4.11 8.63 -13.11
C ALA A 275 4.53 9.74 -14.11
N SER A 276 5.29 9.44 -15.17
CA SER A 276 5.84 10.44 -16.08
C SER A 276 4.86 11.05 -17.08
N CYS A 277 3.67 10.45 -17.29
CA CYS A 277 2.71 10.93 -18.30
C CYS A 277 1.66 11.92 -17.80
N ARG A 278 1.54 12.21 -16.50
CA ARG A 278 0.50 13.11 -15.95
C ARG A 278 0.99 14.45 -15.40
N GLU A 279 2.28 14.68 -15.30
CA GLU A 279 2.82 16.01 -14.93
C GLU A 279 3.46 16.70 -16.13
N ARG A 280 2.65 17.04 -17.13
CA ARG A 280 2.90 18.20 -17.99
C ARG A 280 1.75 19.16 -17.80
N VAL A 281 1.82 19.98 -16.80
CA VAL A 281 1.32 21.37 -16.85
C VAL A 281 2.21 22.17 -15.92
#